data_1dc0cd4c0f745b8740f125811dfc2da9
#
_entry.id   1dc0cd4c0f745b8740f125811dfc2da9
#
_cell.length_a   1.000
_cell.length_b   1.000
_cell.length_c   1.000
_cell.angle_alpha   90.00
_cell.angle_beta   90.00
_cell.angle_gamma   90.00
#
_symmetry.space_group_name_H-M   'P 1'
#
loop_
_entity.id
_entity.type
_entity.pdbx_description
1 polymer ?
#
loop_
_entity_poly.entity_id
_entity_poly.type
_entity_poly.pdbx_seq_one_letter_code
_entity_poly.pdbx_strand_id
1 'polypeptide(L)'
;MNANDFLRMFAYNHWANRECLRALRRAGSTTNEAKTSIPAPSSTAIIGRVAHVLSAEKLWLERIRKEKQSMPVWPSATIDECEVLADKMASAWRDYLAKLGPDELHEKVEYRNSKGEAWSSRVEDVLMHVLMHSAYHRGQVALEMRAAGMEPAYTDFIHAVRQGLVE
;
A
#
# COMPACT_ATOMS: atom_id res chain seq x y z
N MET A 1 8.47 -18.69 1.79
CA MET A 1 9.27 -17.45 1.59
C MET A 1 10.10 -17.21 2.82
N ASN A 2 11.27 -16.61 2.69
CA ASN A 2 12.10 -16.20 3.80
C ASN A 2 12.05 -14.66 3.98
N ALA A 3 12.72 -14.12 5.00
CA ALA A 3 12.72 -12.68 5.28
C ALA A 3 13.27 -11.83 4.12
N ASN A 4 14.28 -12.34 3.38
CA ASN A 4 14.82 -11.63 2.23
C ASN A 4 13.84 -11.58 1.05
N ASP A 5 13.03 -12.65 0.84
CA ASP A 5 11.97 -12.64 -0.16
C ASP A 5 10.93 -11.54 0.17
N PHE A 6 10.57 -11.43 1.45
CA PHE A 6 9.67 -10.36 1.90
C PHE A 6 10.30 -8.97 1.77
N LEU A 7 11.58 -8.79 2.11
CA LEU A 7 12.28 -7.52 1.91
C LEU A 7 12.19 -7.07 0.45
N ARG A 8 12.46 -7.96 -0.49
CA ARG A 8 12.36 -7.69 -1.93
C ARG A 8 10.93 -7.34 -2.33
N MET A 9 9.93 -8.09 -1.86
CA MET A 9 8.53 -7.84 -2.20
C MET A 9 7.99 -6.53 -1.60
N PHE A 10 8.44 -6.16 -0.40
CA PHE A 10 8.09 -4.87 0.21
C PHE A 10 8.81 -3.70 -0.47
N ALA A 11 10.05 -3.87 -0.94
CA ALA A 11 10.72 -2.87 -1.79
C ALA A 11 9.91 -2.60 -3.07
N TYR A 12 9.45 -3.67 -3.75
CA TYR A 12 8.53 -3.54 -4.88
C TYR A 12 7.24 -2.83 -4.50
N ASN A 13 6.60 -3.25 -3.40
CA ASN A 13 5.34 -2.67 -2.95
C ASN A 13 5.45 -1.17 -2.70
N HIS A 14 6.55 -0.73 -2.04
CA HIS A 14 6.85 0.67 -1.83
C HIS A 14 7.04 1.43 -3.15
N TRP A 15 7.88 0.91 -4.07
CA TRP A 15 8.06 1.50 -5.38
C TRP A 15 6.71 1.67 -6.10
N ALA A 16 5.88 0.63 -6.14
CA ALA A 16 4.58 0.66 -6.81
C ALA A 16 3.61 1.68 -6.20
N ASN A 17 3.57 1.81 -4.87
CA ASN A 17 2.79 2.84 -4.19
C ASN A 17 3.26 4.26 -4.56
N ARG A 18 4.59 4.47 -4.63
CA ARG A 18 5.18 5.74 -5.06
C ARG A 18 4.84 6.08 -6.52
N GLU A 19 4.84 5.10 -7.41
CA GLU A 19 4.44 5.31 -8.82
C GLU A 19 2.97 5.72 -8.92
N CYS A 20 2.07 5.11 -8.13
CA CYS A 20 0.67 5.54 -8.07
C CYS A 20 0.54 7.00 -7.61
N LEU A 21 1.26 7.40 -6.56
CA LEU A 21 1.26 8.79 -6.07
C LEU A 21 1.81 9.76 -7.12
N ARG A 22 2.90 9.41 -7.80
CA ARG A 22 3.47 10.21 -8.89
C ARG A 22 2.49 10.37 -10.06
N ALA A 23 1.76 9.31 -10.43
CA ALA A 23 0.76 9.36 -11.48
C ALA A 23 -0.41 10.30 -11.10
N LEU A 24 -0.89 10.21 -9.87
CA LEU A 24 -1.93 11.11 -9.34
C LEU A 24 -1.48 12.57 -9.30
N ARG A 25 -0.23 12.83 -8.91
CA ARG A 25 0.34 14.18 -8.90
C ARG A 25 0.45 14.77 -10.30
N ARG A 26 0.90 13.98 -11.29
CA ARG A 26 0.94 14.41 -12.70
C ARG A 26 -0.47 14.76 -13.22
N ALA A 27 -1.45 13.91 -12.92
CA ALA A 27 -2.83 14.11 -13.33
C ALA A 27 -3.46 15.38 -12.72
N GLY A 28 -3.16 15.69 -11.45
CA GLY A 28 -3.62 16.92 -10.80
C GLY A 28 -3.04 18.20 -11.39
N SER A 29 -1.91 18.12 -12.12
CA SER A 29 -1.28 19.26 -12.81
C SER A 29 -1.84 19.46 -14.22
N THR A 30 -2.61 18.51 -14.77
CA THR A 30 -3.20 18.54 -16.11
C THR A 30 -4.72 18.48 -16.00
N THR A 31 -5.36 19.61 -15.71
CA THR A 31 -6.82 19.70 -15.72
C THR A 31 -7.32 19.75 -17.17
N ASN A 32 -7.57 18.59 -17.77
CA ASN A 32 -8.43 18.46 -18.95
C ASN A 32 -9.76 17.86 -18.49
N GLU A 33 -10.84 18.62 -18.64
CA GLU A 33 -12.20 18.17 -18.43
C GLU A 33 -12.53 17.04 -19.43
N ALA A 34 -12.37 15.80 -19.02
CA ALA A 34 -12.87 14.66 -19.79
C ALA A 34 -14.41 14.62 -19.65
N LYS A 35 -15.12 14.98 -20.71
CA LYS A 35 -16.59 14.82 -20.81
C LYS A 35 -16.91 13.34 -21.00
N THR A 36 -17.05 12.60 -19.91
CA THR A 36 -17.63 11.25 -19.94
C THR A 36 -19.02 11.28 -19.32
N SER A 37 -19.95 10.53 -19.90
CA SER A 37 -21.35 10.44 -19.44
C SER A 37 -21.54 9.61 -18.16
N ILE A 38 -20.47 9.06 -17.59
CA ILE A 38 -20.45 8.32 -16.33
C ILE A 38 -19.78 9.21 -15.27
N PRO A 39 -20.35 9.37 -14.06
CA PRO A 39 -19.70 10.12 -13.00
C PRO A 39 -18.34 9.51 -12.69
N ALA A 40 -17.27 10.22 -13.04
CA ALA A 40 -15.91 9.79 -12.73
C ALA A 40 -15.64 9.95 -11.23
N PRO A 41 -14.88 9.02 -10.61
CA PRO A 41 -14.42 9.20 -9.24
C PRO A 41 -13.64 10.50 -9.09
N SER A 42 -13.89 11.24 -8.00
CA SER A 42 -13.12 12.45 -7.72
C SER A 42 -11.67 12.11 -7.40
N SER A 43 -10.75 13.00 -7.71
CA SER A 43 -9.32 12.85 -7.33
C SER A 43 -9.16 12.58 -5.82
N THR A 44 -10.00 13.22 -4.99
CA THR A 44 -10.04 13.01 -3.54
C THR A 44 -10.40 11.56 -3.18
N ALA A 45 -11.35 10.94 -3.87
CA ALA A 45 -11.73 9.54 -3.61
C ALA A 45 -10.59 8.58 -3.97
N ILE A 46 -9.90 8.83 -5.08
CA ILE A 46 -8.76 8.03 -5.53
C ILE A 46 -7.58 8.17 -4.55
N ILE A 47 -7.28 9.40 -4.10
CA ILE A 47 -6.25 9.64 -3.08
C ILE A 47 -6.63 8.94 -1.76
N GLY A 48 -7.91 8.99 -1.36
CA GLY A 48 -8.42 8.29 -0.18
C GLY A 48 -8.19 6.78 -0.24
N ARG A 49 -8.23 6.16 -1.43
CA ARG A 49 -7.90 4.73 -1.60
C ARG A 49 -6.40 4.47 -1.43
N VAL A 50 -5.53 5.33 -1.93
CA VAL A 50 -4.08 5.23 -1.68
C VAL A 50 -3.78 5.42 -0.19
N ALA A 51 -4.43 6.39 0.45
CA ALA A 51 -4.32 6.61 1.90
C ALA A 51 -4.75 5.37 2.70
N HIS A 52 -5.81 4.66 2.25
CA HIS A 52 -6.24 3.40 2.84
C HIS A 52 -5.17 2.30 2.71
N VAL A 53 -4.53 2.16 1.55
CA VAL A 53 -3.42 1.20 1.37
C VAL A 53 -2.33 1.44 2.41
N LEU A 54 -1.86 2.67 2.52
CA LEU A 54 -0.78 3.05 3.43
C LEU A 54 -1.18 2.91 4.90
N SER A 55 -2.43 3.24 5.22
CA SER A 55 -3.00 3.03 6.56
C SER A 55 -3.10 1.55 6.93
N ALA A 56 -3.48 0.70 5.99
CA ALA A 56 -3.52 -0.76 6.19
C ALA A 56 -2.12 -1.33 6.41
N GLU A 57 -1.10 -0.89 5.65
CA GLU A 57 0.30 -1.27 5.89
C GLU A 57 0.74 -0.90 7.30
N LYS A 58 0.41 0.31 7.75
CA LYS A 58 0.73 0.78 9.10
C LYS A 58 0.02 -0.03 10.16
N LEU A 59 -1.30 -0.25 10.03
CA LEU A 59 -2.10 -1.03 10.96
C LEU A 59 -1.54 -2.44 11.17
N TRP A 60 -1.15 -3.11 10.10
CA TRP A 60 -0.62 -4.47 10.20
C TRP A 60 0.77 -4.50 10.83
N LEU A 61 1.62 -3.52 10.58
CA LEU A 61 2.91 -3.40 11.26
C LEU A 61 2.73 -3.13 12.76
N GLU A 62 1.80 -2.25 13.14
CA GLU A 62 1.45 -1.99 14.54
C GLU A 62 0.92 -3.24 15.25
N ARG A 63 0.08 -4.04 14.58
CA ARG A 63 -0.42 -5.32 15.11
C ARG A 63 0.72 -6.32 15.35
N ILE A 64 1.63 -6.47 14.40
CA ILE A 64 2.81 -7.35 14.54
C ILE A 64 3.67 -6.90 15.74
N ARG A 65 3.87 -5.59 15.90
CA ARG A 65 4.65 -5.00 16.99
C ARG A 65 3.89 -4.91 18.31
N LYS A 66 2.63 -5.34 18.35
CA LYS A 66 1.74 -5.22 19.51
C LYS A 66 1.55 -3.77 19.97
N GLU A 67 1.62 -2.84 19.02
CA GLU A 67 1.40 -1.42 19.23
C GLU A 67 -0.09 -1.07 19.07
N LYS A 68 -0.48 0.06 19.68
CA LYS A 68 -1.85 0.56 19.53
C LYS A 68 -2.05 1.16 18.15
N GLN A 69 -3.18 0.84 17.50
CA GLN A 69 -3.58 1.48 16.25
C GLN A 69 -3.55 3.01 16.38
N SER A 70 -2.82 3.69 15.53
CA SER A 70 -2.55 5.13 15.60
C SER A 70 -3.27 5.97 14.55
N MET A 71 -3.94 5.33 13.57
CA MET A 71 -4.73 6.03 12.56
C MET A 71 -5.94 5.21 12.09
N PRO A 72 -6.99 5.88 11.55
CA PRO A 72 -8.16 5.18 11.01
C PRO A 72 -7.77 4.31 9.80
N VAL A 73 -8.56 3.25 9.54
CA VAL A 73 -8.38 2.37 8.39
C VAL A 73 -8.61 3.11 7.05
N TRP A 74 -9.53 4.06 7.05
CA TRP A 74 -9.84 4.94 5.93
C TRP A 74 -9.58 6.39 6.34
N PRO A 75 -8.33 6.86 6.31
CA PRO A 75 -8.02 8.25 6.65
C PRO A 75 -8.38 9.19 5.50
N SER A 76 -8.76 10.41 5.85
CA SER A 76 -8.70 11.52 4.91
C SER A 76 -7.26 12.01 4.86
N ALA A 77 -6.68 12.13 3.68
CA ALA A 77 -5.31 12.59 3.49
C ALA A 77 -5.14 13.31 2.16
N THR A 78 -4.22 14.25 2.11
CA THR A 78 -3.72 14.86 0.90
C THR A 78 -2.67 13.96 0.23
N ILE A 79 -2.32 14.27 -1.02
CA ILE A 79 -1.26 13.53 -1.72
C ILE A 79 0.10 13.69 -1.03
N ASP A 80 0.39 14.88 -0.48
CA ASP A 80 1.64 15.14 0.24
C ASP A 80 1.72 14.31 1.53
N GLU A 81 0.63 14.20 2.28
CA GLU A 81 0.54 13.35 3.46
C GLU A 81 0.70 11.87 3.11
N CYS A 82 0.13 11.43 1.99
CA CYS A 82 0.32 10.07 1.47
C CYS A 82 1.79 9.80 1.11
N GLU A 83 2.49 10.74 0.45
CA GLU A 83 3.91 10.59 0.11
C GLU A 83 4.79 10.47 1.36
N VAL A 84 4.56 11.33 2.36
CA VAL A 84 5.26 11.25 3.64
C VAL A 84 4.99 9.93 4.35
N LEU A 85 3.73 9.46 4.34
CA LEU A 85 3.37 8.19 4.96
C LEU A 85 3.99 7.00 4.21
N ALA A 86 4.01 7.03 2.87
CA ALA A 86 4.64 5.99 2.06
C ALA A 86 6.12 5.82 2.38
N ASP A 87 6.87 6.92 2.52
CA ASP A 87 8.28 6.89 2.88
C ASP A 87 8.52 6.36 4.30
N LYS A 88 7.66 6.77 5.24
CA LYS A 88 7.69 6.23 6.61
C LYS A 88 7.45 4.72 6.63
N MET A 89 6.46 4.25 5.86
CA MET A 89 6.16 2.81 5.80
C MET A 89 7.27 2.02 5.13
N ALA A 90 7.89 2.54 4.08
CA ALA A 90 9.05 1.91 3.44
C ALA A 90 10.20 1.67 4.44
N SER A 91 10.56 2.70 5.21
CA SER A 91 11.60 2.58 6.24
C SER A 91 11.19 1.61 7.34
N ALA A 92 9.96 1.73 7.86
CA ALA A 92 9.48 0.94 8.97
C ALA A 92 9.38 -0.56 8.64
N TRP A 93 8.93 -0.91 7.44
CA TRP A 93 8.87 -2.29 6.97
C TRP A 93 10.26 -2.85 6.70
N ARG A 94 11.15 -2.09 6.05
CA ARG A 94 12.54 -2.49 5.84
C ARG A 94 13.24 -2.78 7.17
N ASP A 95 13.12 -1.89 8.15
CA ASP A 95 13.76 -2.03 9.46
C ASP A 95 13.20 -3.20 10.26
N TYR A 96 11.92 -3.51 10.10
CA TYR A 96 11.30 -4.68 10.69
C TYR A 96 11.80 -5.98 10.03
N LEU A 97 11.71 -6.07 8.71
CA LEU A 97 12.05 -7.27 7.95
C LEU A 97 13.55 -7.58 7.99
N ALA A 98 14.43 -6.56 8.08
CA ALA A 98 15.87 -6.76 8.21
C ALA A 98 16.28 -7.42 9.54
N LYS A 99 15.41 -7.37 10.56
CA LYS A 99 15.62 -7.95 11.88
C LYS A 99 14.86 -9.26 12.09
N LEU A 100 14.00 -9.63 11.14
CA LEU A 100 13.09 -10.76 11.27
C LEU A 100 13.85 -12.07 11.10
N GLY A 101 13.89 -12.87 12.15
CA GLY A 101 14.46 -14.22 12.13
C GLY A 101 13.54 -15.24 11.45
N PRO A 102 14.08 -16.40 11.04
CA PRO A 102 13.31 -17.42 10.34
C PRO A 102 12.15 -17.99 11.19
N ASP A 103 12.33 -18.11 12.47
CA ASP A 103 11.32 -18.66 13.38
C ASP A 103 10.18 -17.67 13.62
N GLU A 104 10.48 -16.36 13.62
CA GLU A 104 9.51 -15.29 13.84
C GLU A 104 8.46 -15.19 12.72
N LEU A 105 8.76 -15.67 11.50
CA LEU A 105 7.79 -15.76 10.40
C LEU A 105 6.59 -16.66 10.75
N HIS A 106 6.81 -17.66 11.58
CA HIS A 106 5.80 -18.63 12.00
C HIS A 106 5.08 -18.24 13.30
N GLU A 107 5.55 -17.19 13.98
CA GLU A 107 4.91 -16.67 15.18
C GLU A 107 3.50 -16.16 14.88
N LYS A 108 2.64 -16.20 15.90
CA LYS A 108 1.25 -15.75 15.81
C LYS A 108 1.11 -14.30 16.27
N VAL A 109 0.46 -13.51 15.44
CA VAL A 109 -0.02 -12.17 15.74
C VAL A 109 -1.47 -12.25 16.15
N GLU A 110 -1.79 -11.87 17.37
CA GLU A 110 -3.15 -11.76 17.88
C GLU A 110 -3.67 -10.34 17.67
N TYR A 111 -4.89 -10.22 17.15
CA TYR A 111 -5.50 -8.92 16.87
C TYR A 111 -7.04 -8.98 16.94
N ARG A 112 -7.66 -7.82 17.00
CA ARG A 112 -9.10 -7.69 16.78
C ARG A 112 -9.36 -7.09 15.40
N ASN A 113 -10.34 -7.64 14.69
CA ASN A 113 -10.80 -7.06 13.43
C ASN A 113 -11.69 -5.83 13.66
N SER A 114 -12.18 -5.21 12.57
CA SER A 114 -13.05 -4.03 12.63
C SER A 114 -14.40 -4.27 13.32
N LYS A 115 -14.80 -5.55 13.50
CA LYS A 115 -16.01 -5.95 14.23
C LYS A 115 -15.75 -6.25 15.71
N GLY A 116 -14.49 -6.13 16.17
CA GLY A 116 -14.09 -6.44 17.53
C GLY A 116 -13.83 -7.92 17.79
N GLU A 117 -13.94 -8.80 16.79
CA GLU A 117 -13.68 -10.23 16.89
C GLU A 117 -12.19 -10.50 17.04
N ALA A 118 -11.84 -11.44 17.94
CA ALA A 118 -10.45 -11.84 18.17
C ALA A 118 -10.00 -12.85 17.09
N TRP A 119 -8.84 -12.58 16.53
CA TRP A 119 -8.22 -13.41 15.49
C TRP A 119 -6.73 -13.59 15.77
N SER A 120 -6.17 -14.63 15.17
CA SER A 120 -4.75 -14.92 15.21
C SER A 120 -4.29 -15.37 13.83
N SER A 121 -3.19 -14.81 13.33
CA SER A 121 -2.58 -15.16 12.04
C SER A 121 -1.07 -15.25 12.18
N ARG A 122 -0.39 -16.05 11.34
CA ARG A 122 1.07 -16.08 11.32
C ARG A 122 1.61 -14.77 10.76
N VAL A 123 2.81 -14.39 11.17
CA VAL A 123 3.51 -13.21 10.63
C VAL A 123 3.62 -13.31 9.10
N GLU A 124 4.03 -14.46 8.56
CA GLU A 124 4.13 -14.67 7.11
C GLU A 124 2.81 -14.45 6.36
N ASP A 125 1.67 -14.89 6.95
CA ASP A 125 0.34 -14.67 6.36
C ASP A 125 -0.04 -13.20 6.36
N VAL A 126 0.31 -12.48 7.43
CA VAL A 126 0.10 -11.03 7.54
C VAL A 126 0.95 -10.28 6.51
N LEU A 127 2.22 -10.63 6.36
CA LEU A 127 3.10 -10.02 5.36
C LEU A 127 2.56 -10.23 3.94
N MET A 128 2.15 -11.45 3.62
CA MET A 128 1.55 -11.76 2.33
C MET A 128 0.23 -11.01 2.12
N HIS A 129 -0.62 -10.94 3.16
CA HIS A 129 -1.85 -10.17 3.11
C HIS A 129 -1.59 -8.69 2.79
N VAL A 130 -0.62 -8.04 3.43
CA VAL A 130 -0.28 -6.63 3.16
C VAL A 130 0.10 -6.43 1.69
N LEU A 131 0.93 -7.31 1.12
CA LEU A 131 1.35 -7.24 -0.28
C LEU A 131 0.17 -7.41 -1.25
N MET A 132 -0.67 -8.43 -1.01
CA MET A 132 -1.85 -8.71 -1.85
C MET A 132 -2.90 -7.61 -1.74
N HIS A 133 -3.17 -7.12 -0.53
CA HIS A 133 -4.11 -6.03 -0.27
C HIS A 133 -3.68 -4.75 -0.99
N SER A 134 -2.40 -4.40 -0.89
CA SER A 134 -1.85 -3.23 -1.59
C SER A 134 -1.97 -3.38 -3.10
N ALA A 135 -1.63 -4.54 -3.67
CA ALA A 135 -1.75 -4.82 -5.10
C ALA A 135 -3.22 -4.74 -5.58
N TYR A 136 -4.16 -5.33 -4.80
CA TYR A 136 -5.59 -5.28 -5.10
C TYR A 136 -6.12 -3.84 -5.19
N HIS A 137 -5.79 -3.01 -4.19
CA HIS A 137 -6.23 -1.61 -4.19
C HIS A 137 -5.51 -0.75 -5.23
N ARG A 138 -4.24 -1.01 -5.56
CA ARG A 138 -3.58 -0.34 -6.71
C ARG A 138 -4.29 -0.64 -8.03
N GLY A 139 -4.77 -1.87 -8.22
CA GLY A 139 -5.62 -2.19 -9.38
C GLY A 139 -6.91 -1.37 -9.43
N GLN A 140 -7.55 -1.14 -8.29
CA GLN A 140 -8.72 -0.26 -8.18
C GLN A 140 -8.37 1.20 -8.47
N VAL A 141 -7.25 1.72 -7.91
CA VAL A 141 -6.73 3.07 -8.21
C VAL A 141 -6.52 3.23 -9.72
N ALA A 142 -5.88 2.25 -10.38
CA ALA A 142 -5.66 2.31 -11.82
C ALA A 142 -6.96 2.32 -12.64
N LEU A 143 -7.97 1.55 -12.22
CA LEU A 143 -9.30 1.56 -12.83
C LEU A 143 -9.99 2.93 -12.66
N GLU A 144 -9.98 3.46 -11.44
CA GLU A 144 -10.59 4.75 -11.12
C GLU A 144 -9.90 5.91 -11.85
N MET A 145 -8.56 5.88 -11.96
CA MET A 145 -7.82 6.88 -12.76
C MET A 145 -8.22 6.85 -14.22
N ARG A 146 -8.32 5.65 -14.84
CA ARG A 146 -8.80 5.54 -16.24
C ARG A 146 -10.22 6.05 -16.40
N ALA A 147 -11.12 5.73 -15.49
CA ALA A 147 -12.49 6.22 -15.50
C ALA A 147 -12.56 7.76 -15.40
N ALA A 148 -11.60 8.37 -14.70
CA ALA A 148 -11.44 9.83 -14.60
C ALA A 148 -10.62 10.46 -15.75
N GLY A 149 -10.28 9.69 -16.80
CA GLY A 149 -9.46 10.18 -17.92
C GLY A 149 -7.98 10.42 -17.60
N MET A 150 -7.50 9.87 -16.49
CA MET A 150 -6.11 9.98 -16.06
C MET A 150 -5.30 8.75 -16.49
N GLU A 151 -4.01 8.94 -16.79
CA GLU A 151 -3.10 7.84 -17.09
C GLU A 151 -2.58 7.23 -15.77
N PRO A 152 -2.90 5.95 -15.45
CA PRO A 152 -2.42 5.31 -14.24
C PRO A 152 -0.96 4.93 -14.33
N ALA A 153 -0.35 4.67 -13.17
CA ALA A 153 1.00 4.13 -13.10
C ALA A 153 1.06 2.70 -13.64
N TYR A 154 2.15 2.37 -14.32
CA TYR A 154 2.48 1.00 -14.71
C TYR A 154 3.30 0.35 -13.57
N THR A 155 2.66 -0.53 -12.81
CA THR A 155 3.24 -1.12 -11.58
C THR A 155 3.41 -2.64 -11.67
N ASP A 156 3.63 -3.17 -12.86
CA ASP A 156 3.86 -4.60 -13.08
C ASP A 156 5.18 -5.04 -12.41
N PHE A 157 5.14 -6.14 -11.63
CA PHE A 157 6.29 -6.63 -10.89
C PHE A 157 7.47 -6.99 -11.78
N ILE A 158 7.21 -7.71 -12.88
CA ILE A 158 8.30 -8.12 -13.76
C ILE A 158 8.94 -6.93 -14.51
N HIS A 159 8.16 -5.86 -14.73
CA HIS A 159 8.70 -4.60 -15.23
C HIS A 159 9.69 -4.00 -14.24
N ALA A 160 9.30 -3.89 -12.97
CA ALA A 160 10.18 -3.37 -11.93
C ALA A 160 11.49 -4.16 -11.82
N VAL A 161 11.41 -5.49 -11.88
CA VAL A 161 12.60 -6.38 -11.89
C VAL A 161 13.50 -6.11 -13.10
N ARG A 162 12.92 -6.04 -14.31
CA ARG A 162 13.68 -5.79 -15.55
C ARG A 162 14.35 -4.42 -15.58
N GLN A 163 13.82 -3.45 -14.86
CA GLN A 163 14.40 -2.11 -14.75
C GLN A 163 15.40 -1.98 -13.59
N GLY A 164 15.67 -3.07 -12.85
CA GLY A 164 16.57 -3.03 -11.68
C GLY A 164 16.04 -2.17 -10.52
N LEU A 165 14.72 -1.98 -10.45
CA LEU A 165 14.07 -1.16 -9.41
C LEU A 165 13.80 -1.97 -8.13
N VAL A 166 13.95 -3.28 -8.21
CA VAL A 166 13.73 -4.23 -7.12
C VAL A 166 14.78 -5.33 -7.23
N GLU A 167 15.74 -5.33 -6.31
CA GLU A 167 16.78 -6.36 -6.17
C GLU A 167 16.39 -7.43 -5.15
#